data_87a03dea7407dbf7f2b8ab7de9cf91d8
#
_entry.id   87a03dea7407dbf7f2b8ab7de9cf91d8
#
_cell.length_a   1.000
_cell.length_b   1.000
_cell.length_c   1.000
_cell.angle_alpha   90.00
_cell.angle_beta   90.00
_cell.angle_gamma   90.00
#
_symmetry.space_group_name_H-M   'P 1'
#
loop_
_entity.id
_entity.type
_entity.pdbx_description
1 polymer ?
#
loop_
_entity_poly.entity_id
_entity_poly.type
_entity_poly.pdbx_seq_one_letter_code
_entity_poly.pdbx_strand_id
1 'polypeptide(L)'
;SFSVTSPASNALFFGVTGYGHSGNTPPEGLEAPFIYIENGEDSLLAQASGCIALLNIHPTPTLYHKMEAANVAGFVSISGAIDDDRRSTDLESRSLRIGRHVTSAEGGIPGLCIRAEDAARLLAAKPKRCKIILQQQTFFGQSANIIADIPGTGHSEETILFSAHYDSVPFSHGSYDNASGSAILLELCRFFKDNPLRRPCRFVWCGAEEIGLEGSRHYARSLSPDSLRQIVLNINIDLAGQLIGVNHAVVSAEESLCHILQFLAAHSGIGLTVRQGIFPSDASSFADVGIPAVTLYRTGAGGHSRKDTACLLHPLALQKTYDLAWELTRYLGDSMVFPVSRAIPENVRQPLNDYFARTAGS
;
A
#
# COMPACT_ATOMS: atom_id res chain seq x y z
N SER A 1 19.92 15.84 5.31
CA SER A 1 20.31 15.88 6.73
C SER A 1 19.38 16.77 7.52
N PHE A 2 19.31 16.55 8.84
CA PHE A 2 18.56 17.36 9.77
C PHE A 2 19.38 17.64 11.04
N SER A 3 19.40 18.87 11.49
CA SER A 3 20.17 19.27 12.67
C SER A 3 19.52 20.41 13.45
N VAL A 4 19.82 20.48 14.76
CA VAL A 4 19.51 21.63 15.62
C VAL A 4 20.62 22.65 15.47
N THR A 5 20.27 23.91 15.19
CA THR A 5 21.21 25.00 15.04
C THR A 5 21.16 26.02 16.20
N SER A 6 20.06 26.03 16.98
CA SER A 6 19.91 26.86 18.14
C SER A 6 19.11 26.17 19.25
N PRO A 7 19.59 26.20 20.53
CA PRO A 7 20.87 26.75 20.95
C PRO A 7 22.08 25.95 20.45
N ALA A 8 23.17 26.64 20.13
CA ALA A 8 24.39 26.01 19.59
C ALA A 8 25.06 25.02 20.59
N SER A 9 24.80 25.17 21.89
CA SER A 9 25.24 24.24 22.92
C SER A 9 24.62 22.83 22.80
N ASN A 10 23.55 22.70 22.03
CA ASN A 10 22.80 21.47 21.80
C ASN A 10 22.79 21.07 20.31
N ALA A 11 23.90 21.28 19.59
CA ALA A 11 24.02 20.84 18.20
C ALA A 11 23.80 19.34 18.11
N LEU A 12 22.65 18.92 17.61
CA LEU A 12 22.27 17.53 17.41
C LEU A 12 22.10 17.27 15.92
N PHE A 13 22.62 16.13 15.48
CA PHE A 13 22.40 15.61 14.12
C PHE A 13 21.56 14.35 14.21
N PHE A 14 20.62 14.23 13.30
CA PHE A 14 19.70 13.11 13.28
C PHE A 14 19.80 12.34 11.95
N GLY A 15 19.71 11.03 12.03
CA GLY A 15 19.45 10.20 10.85
C GLY A 15 18.04 10.48 10.34
N VAL A 16 17.93 10.80 9.04
CA VAL A 16 16.66 11.13 8.39
C VAL A 16 16.61 10.53 6.99
N THR A 17 15.39 10.29 6.46
CA THR A 17 15.15 10.06 5.04
C THR A 17 14.44 11.28 4.45
N GLY A 18 14.63 11.50 3.13
CA GLY A 18 13.86 12.50 2.40
C GLY A 18 12.43 12.04 2.19
N TYR A 19 11.50 12.97 2.25
CA TYR A 19 10.12 12.73 1.86
C TYR A 19 10.02 12.90 0.33
N GLY A 20 9.78 11.80 -0.37
CA GLY A 20 9.73 11.80 -1.84
C GLY A 20 8.69 12.77 -2.37
N HIS A 21 9.00 13.46 -3.47
CA HIS A 21 8.15 14.48 -4.09
C HIS A 21 7.86 15.71 -3.21
N SER A 22 8.53 15.88 -2.07
CA SER A 22 8.58 17.16 -1.36
C SER A 22 9.57 18.11 -2.04
N GLY A 23 9.60 19.38 -1.64
CA GLY A 23 10.53 20.37 -2.18
C GLY A 23 12.00 20.06 -1.88
N ASN A 24 12.90 20.62 -2.69
CA ASN A 24 14.33 20.67 -2.39
C ASN A 24 14.67 21.91 -1.57
N THR A 25 15.74 21.83 -0.80
CA THR A 25 16.35 23.02 -0.17
C THR A 25 17.39 23.64 -1.10
N PRO A 26 17.82 24.90 -0.88
CA PRO A 26 19.08 25.37 -1.42
C PRO A 26 20.25 24.45 -1.03
N PRO A 27 21.38 24.42 -1.79
CA PRO A 27 22.52 23.56 -1.46
C PRO A 27 23.07 23.75 -0.04
N GLU A 28 23.05 24.97 0.47
CA GLU A 28 23.45 25.32 1.83
C GLU A 28 22.43 24.86 2.89
N GLY A 29 21.23 24.50 2.47
CA GLY A 29 20.11 24.07 3.32
C GLY A 29 19.15 25.19 3.68
N LEU A 30 18.05 24.81 4.29
CA LEU A 30 17.01 25.68 4.85
C LEU A 30 17.16 25.72 6.37
N GLU A 31 17.40 26.91 6.95
CA GLU A 31 17.40 27.11 8.38
C GLU A 31 16.25 28.01 8.79
N ALA A 32 15.41 27.53 9.74
CA ALA A 32 14.24 28.25 10.20
C ALA A 32 13.93 27.99 11.69
N PRO A 33 13.05 28.80 12.30
CA PRO A 33 12.51 28.50 13.62
C PRO A 33 11.86 27.13 13.63
N PHE A 34 11.90 26.44 14.77
CA PHE A 34 11.32 25.10 14.95
C PHE A 34 10.01 25.20 15.70
N ILE A 35 9.01 24.42 15.27
CA ILE A 35 7.73 24.28 15.96
C ILE A 35 7.25 22.82 15.92
N TYR A 36 6.63 22.35 17.01
CA TYR A 36 5.93 21.07 17.04
C TYR A 36 4.42 21.33 16.89
N ILE A 37 3.81 20.75 15.87
CA ILE A 37 2.40 20.99 15.49
C ILE A 37 1.55 19.72 15.55
N GLU A 38 2.02 18.70 16.26
CA GLU A 38 1.32 17.42 16.46
C GLU A 38 0.81 16.82 15.13
N ASN A 39 -0.49 16.71 14.97
CA ASN A 39 -1.17 16.21 13.77
C ASN A 39 -1.57 17.31 12.77
N GLY A 40 -1.12 18.56 12.99
CA GLY A 40 -1.35 19.67 12.06
C GLY A 40 -2.75 20.28 12.11
N GLU A 41 -3.33 20.39 13.32
CA GLU A 41 -4.58 21.11 13.52
C GLU A 41 -4.46 22.58 13.09
N ASP A 42 -5.54 23.16 12.57
CA ASP A 42 -5.54 24.50 12.00
C ASP A 42 -5.02 25.58 12.97
N SER A 43 -5.29 25.44 14.28
CA SER A 43 -4.79 26.36 15.33
C SER A 43 -3.28 26.31 15.51
N LEU A 44 -2.66 25.16 15.29
CA LEU A 44 -1.20 24.97 15.37
C LEU A 44 -0.53 25.38 14.05
N LEU A 45 -1.16 25.07 12.92
CA LEU A 45 -0.70 25.51 11.59
C LEU A 45 -0.63 27.03 11.48
N ALA A 46 -1.59 27.76 12.05
CA ALA A 46 -1.59 29.20 12.06
C ALA A 46 -0.33 29.83 12.73
N GLN A 47 0.38 29.07 13.58
CA GLN A 47 1.59 29.49 14.26
C GLN A 47 2.87 29.04 13.54
N ALA A 48 2.76 28.24 12.49
CA ALA A 48 3.88 27.55 11.84
C ALA A 48 4.46 28.32 10.63
N SER A 49 3.97 29.51 10.33
CA SER A 49 4.46 30.31 9.21
C SER A 49 5.97 30.59 9.32
N GLY A 50 6.71 30.26 8.27
CA GLY A 50 8.17 30.39 8.21
C GLY A 50 8.95 29.43 9.11
N CYS A 51 8.30 28.43 9.70
CA CYS A 51 8.94 27.48 10.62
C CYS A 51 9.22 26.13 9.92
N ILE A 52 10.17 25.37 10.47
CA ILE A 52 10.28 23.93 10.27
C ILE A 52 9.36 23.25 11.29
N ALA A 53 8.33 22.57 10.77
CA ALA A 53 7.29 21.95 11.57
C ALA A 53 7.57 20.45 11.81
N LEU A 54 7.53 19.99 13.06
CA LEU A 54 7.52 18.56 13.39
C LEU A 54 6.08 18.06 13.51
N LEU A 55 5.81 16.93 12.88
CA LEU A 55 4.52 16.24 12.84
C LEU A 55 4.67 14.84 13.47
N ASN A 56 3.68 14.41 14.26
CA ASN A 56 3.59 13.04 14.78
C ASN A 56 2.89 12.07 13.82
N ILE A 57 2.45 12.57 12.67
CA ILE A 57 1.82 11.79 11.60
C ILE A 57 2.50 12.07 10.26
N HIS A 58 2.32 11.18 9.30
CA HIS A 58 2.67 11.44 7.90
C HIS A 58 1.62 12.37 7.28
N PRO A 59 2.04 13.49 6.66
CA PRO A 59 1.08 14.40 6.05
C PRO A 59 0.34 13.74 4.90
N THR A 60 -0.98 13.82 4.93
CA THR A 60 -1.83 13.56 3.78
C THR A 60 -1.66 14.67 2.75
N PRO A 61 -2.05 14.48 1.47
CA PRO A 61 -2.07 15.56 0.47
C PRO A 61 -2.81 16.81 0.98
N THR A 62 -3.96 16.63 1.62
CA THR A 62 -4.74 17.73 2.20
C THR A 62 -3.96 18.50 3.26
N LEU A 63 -3.29 17.80 4.18
CA LEU A 63 -2.47 18.44 5.21
C LEU A 63 -1.25 19.15 4.60
N TYR A 64 -0.63 18.54 3.58
CA TYR A 64 0.48 19.17 2.88
C TYR A 64 0.08 20.51 2.24
N HIS A 65 -1.05 20.56 1.54
CA HIS A 65 -1.57 21.81 0.98
C HIS A 65 -1.93 22.84 2.05
N LYS A 66 -2.46 22.41 3.20
CA LYS A 66 -2.68 23.32 4.33
C LYS A 66 -1.36 23.90 4.84
N MET A 67 -0.30 23.10 4.92
CA MET A 67 1.04 23.60 5.29
C MET A 67 1.60 24.59 4.27
N GLU A 68 1.41 24.35 2.98
CA GLU A 68 1.78 25.31 1.92
C GLU A 68 1.01 26.63 2.09
N ALA A 69 -0.31 26.57 2.26
CA ALA A 69 -1.15 27.75 2.47
C ALA A 69 -0.78 28.52 3.76
N ALA A 70 -0.33 27.83 4.80
CA ALA A 70 0.17 28.42 6.05
C ALA A 70 1.62 28.94 5.94
N ASN A 71 2.25 28.84 4.78
CA ASN A 71 3.64 29.24 4.54
C ASN A 71 4.65 28.56 5.47
N VAL A 72 4.47 27.25 5.75
CA VAL A 72 5.43 26.43 6.48
C VAL A 72 6.71 26.31 5.66
N ALA A 73 7.88 26.55 6.28
CA ALA A 73 9.14 26.56 5.54
C ALA A 73 9.68 25.15 5.22
N GLY A 74 9.40 24.18 6.07
CA GLY A 74 9.79 22.78 5.92
C GLY A 74 9.09 21.92 6.94
N PHE A 75 9.05 20.60 6.74
CA PHE A 75 8.46 19.68 7.71
C PHE A 75 9.31 18.46 8.00
N VAL A 76 9.09 17.89 9.17
CA VAL A 76 9.66 16.61 9.60
C VAL A 76 8.53 15.75 10.14
N SER A 77 8.30 14.56 9.61
CA SER A 77 7.31 13.62 10.12
C SER A 77 7.99 12.50 10.92
N ILE A 78 7.32 12.03 11.98
CA ILE A 78 7.82 10.95 12.83
C ILE A 78 7.46 9.60 12.21
N SER A 79 8.44 8.71 12.11
CA SER A 79 8.29 7.32 11.64
C SER A 79 8.59 6.33 12.77
N GLY A 80 7.90 5.16 12.72
CA GLY A 80 8.06 4.08 13.68
C GLY A 80 7.31 4.30 14.99
N ALA A 81 7.55 3.41 15.94
CA ALA A 81 6.95 3.42 17.28
C ALA A 81 7.99 3.85 18.32
N ILE A 82 7.50 4.34 19.48
CA ILE A 82 8.39 4.84 20.55
C ILE A 82 9.23 3.73 21.21
N ASP A 83 8.77 2.49 21.10
CA ASP A 83 9.44 1.30 21.61
C ASP A 83 10.38 0.64 20.58
N ASP A 84 10.47 1.18 19.37
CA ASP A 84 11.45 0.77 18.39
C ASP A 84 12.86 1.25 18.77
N ASP A 85 13.85 0.38 18.67
CA ASP A 85 15.24 0.75 18.78
C ASP A 85 15.85 1.15 17.42
N ARG A 86 17.02 1.75 17.42
CA ARG A 86 17.71 2.19 16.20
C ARG A 86 18.10 1.05 15.25
N ARG A 87 18.05 -0.20 15.69
CA ARG A 87 18.39 -1.37 14.89
C ARG A 87 17.17 -1.93 14.19
N SER A 88 15.99 -1.76 14.81
CA SER A 88 14.72 -2.31 14.34
C SER A 88 13.83 -1.28 13.64
N THR A 89 14.04 0.02 13.90
CA THR A 89 13.25 1.07 13.24
C THR A 89 13.97 1.61 12.03
N ASP A 90 13.32 1.48 10.90
CA ASP A 90 13.71 2.19 9.70
C ASP A 90 13.06 3.53 9.61
N LEU A 91 13.81 4.40 9.00
CA LEU A 91 13.25 5.60 8.43
C LEU A 91 12.47 5.18 7.20
N GLU A 92 11.16 5.14 7.31
CA GLU A 92 10.31 4.86 6.16
C GLU A 92 10.60 5.85 5.03
N SER A 93 10.73 5.31 3.82
CA SER A 93 10.76 6.14 2.63
C SER A 93 9.32 6.49 2.27
N ARG A 94 8.87 7.65 2.68
CA ARG A 94 7.53 8.18 2.35
C ARG A 94 7.59 9.08 1.13
N SER A 95 6.47 9.18 0.44
CA SER A 95 6.34 10.01 -0.76
C SER A 95 5.01 10.78 -0.71
N LEU A 96 5.08 12.06 -1.06
CA LEU A 96 3.90 12.89 -1.31
C LEU A 96 3.42 12.63 -2.75
N ARG A 97 2.87 11.44 -3.00
CA ARG A 97 2.17 11.20 -4.24
C ARG A 97 0.79 11.83 -4.18
N ILE A 98 0.67 12.93 -4.88
CA ILE A 98 -0.61 13.57 -5.17
C ILE A 98 -0.91 13.24 -6.63
N GLY A 99 -1.48 12.06 -6.87
CA GLY A 99 -1.86 11.60 -8.19
C GLY A 99 -0.69 11.45 -9.18
N ARG A 100 -0.99 11.53 -10.49
CA ARG A 100 0.01 11.55 -11.56
C ARG A 100 0.79 12.86 -11.65
N HIS A 101 0.31 13.90 -11.02
CA HIS A 101 1.00 15.16 -10.92
C HIS A 101 1.93 15.08 -9.71
N VAL A 102 3.17 14.70 -10.00
CA VAL A 102 4.31 15.04 -9.16
C VAL A 102 4.18 16.54 -8.88
N THR A 103 3.93 16.91 -7.62
CA THR A 103 4.21 18.30 -7.23
C THR A 103 5.64 18.53 -7.66
N SER A 104 5.86 19.44 -8.61
CA SER A 104 7.18 19.65 -9.20
C SER A 104 8.16 19.84 -8.05
N ALA A 105 9.31 19.17 -8.11
CA ALA A 105 10.41 19.36 -7.17
C ALA A 105 10.91 20.84 -7.11
N GLU A 106 10.38 21.68 -7.96
CA GLU A 106 10.63 23.11 -8.04
C GLU A 106 9.55 23.87 -7.28
N GLY A 107 9.73 24.03 -5.96
CA GLY A 107 8.96 24.96 -5.15
C GLY A 107 8.06 24.42 -4.04
N GLY A 108 8.01 23.12 -3.80
CA GLY A 108 7.26 22.55 -2.69
C GLY A 108 7.98 22.69 -1.34
N ILE A 109 7.29 22.44 -0.24
CA ILE A 109 7.87 22.43 1.11
C ILE A 109 8.80 21.22 1.26
N PRO A 110 10.11 21.38 1.61
CA PRO A 110 11.00 20.26 1.85
C PRO A 110 10.58 19.46 3.08
N GLY A 111 10.54 18.12 2.95
CA GLY A 111 10.07 17.21 3.98
C GLY A 111 11.05 16.09 4.29
N LEU A 112 11.11 15.71 5.56
CA LEU A 112 11.94 14.63 6.07
C LEU A 112 11.13 13.69 6.97
N CYS A 113 11.61 12.45 7.11
CA CYS A 113 11.19 11.53 8.16
C CYS A 113 12.28 11.37 9.20
N ILE A 114 11.90 11.36 10.49
CA ILE A 114 12.76 11.13 11.65
C ILE A 114 12.21 9.97 12.49
N ARG A 115 13.09 9.19 13.12
CA ARG A 115 12.65 8.11 14.03
C ARG A 115 11.95 8.68 15.26
N ALA A 116 10.99 7.92 15.80
CA ALA A 116 10.27 8.30 17.02
C ALA A 116 11.23 8.56 18.21
N GLU A 117 12.24 7.70 18.42
CA GLU A 117 13.28 7.89 19.42
C GLU A 117 14.06 9.21 19.22
N ASP A 118 14.46 9.50 17.98
CA ASP A 118 15.20 10.73 17.65
C ASP A 118 14.31 11.98 17.76
N ALA A 119 13.01 11.86 17.45
CA ALA A 119 12.05 12.95 17.66
C ALA A 119 11.85 13.26 19.15
N ALA A 120 11.80 12.25 20.01
CA ALA A 120 11.76 12.44 21.46
C ALA A 120 13.02 13.18 21.97
N ARG A 121 14.21 12.80 21.47
CA ARG A 121 15.47 13.48 21.78
C ARG A 121 15.49 14.94 21.27
N LEU A 122 14.97 15.17 20.07
CA LEU A 122 14.83 16.50 19.50
C LEU A 122 13.97 17.40 20.39
N LEU A 123 12.78 16.92 20.78
CA LEU A 123 11.87 17.67 21.63
C LEU A 123 12.46 17.94 23.04
N ALA A 124 13.18 16.96 23.61
CA ALA A 124 13.88 17.12 24.90
C ALA A 124 14.96 18.21 24.85
N ALA A 125 15.59 18.42 23.70
CA ALA A 125 16.58 19.45 23.47
C ALA A 125 15.98 20.88 23.37
N LYS A 126 14.66 21.02 23.30
CA LYS A 126 13.92 22.27 23.16
C LYS A 126 14.51 23.20 22.09
N PRO A 127 14.62 22.75 20.84
CA PRO A 127 15.25 23.51 19.78
C PRO A 127 14.48 24.80 19.49
N LYS A 128 15.20 25.86 19.22
CA LYS A 128 14.61 27.12 18.73
C LYS A 128 14.70 27.24 17.22
N ARG A 129 15.73 26.68 16.61
CA ARG A 129 15.97 26.69 15.17
C ARG A 129 16.54 25.34 14.74
N CYS A 130 16.13 24.90 13.56
CA CYS A 130 16.64 23.70 12.92
C CYS A 130 17.05 23.98 11.48
N LYS A 131 17.84 23.08 10.93
CA LYS A 131 18.29 23.11 9.54
C LYS A 131 17.95 21.81 8.82
N ILE A 132 17.37 21.93 7.63
CA ILE A 132 17.13 20.85 6.69
C ILE A 132 18.08 21.02 5.50
N ILE A 133 18.72 19.94 5.06
CA ILE A 133 19.38 19.86 3.76
C ILE A 133 18.78 18.66 3.04
N LEU A 134 18.03 18.90 1.97
CA LEU A 134 17.38 17.89 1.14
C LEU A 134 17.60 18.21 -0.33
N GLN A 135 18.24 17.29 -1.02
CA GLN A 135 18.42 17.29 -2.46
C GLN A 135 17.89 15.96 -3.00
N GLN A 136 16.92 16.00 -3.88
CA GLN A 136 16.33 14.82 -4.49
C GLN A 136 16.10 15.05 -5.98
N GLN A 137 16.15 13.97 -6.72
CA GLN A 137 15.90 13.96 -8.16
C GLN A 137 14.80 12.98 -8.46
N THR A 138 13.89 13.35 -9.36
CA THR A 138 12.87 12.46 -9.89
C THR A 138 13.38 11.88 -11.21
N PHE A 139 13.23 10.59 -11.39
CA PHE A 139 13.58 9.92 -12.64
C PHE A 139 12.45 8.94 -13.01
N PHE A 140 12.34 8.67 -14.32
CA PHE A 140 11.42 7.65 -14.81
C PHE A 140 12.02 6.27 -14.57
N GLY A 141 11.26 5.43 -13.89
CA GLY A 141 11.55 4.00 -13.71
C GLY A 141 10.72 3.15 -14.66
N GLN A 142 11.12 1.90 -14.82
CA GLN A 142 10.34 0.88 -15.51
C GLN A 142 10.09 -0.28 -14.58
N SER A 143 8.88 -0.83 -14.64
CA SER A 143 8.48 -2.05 -13.98
C SER A 143 7.75 -2.95 -14.97
N ALA A 144 7.54 -4.21 -14.62
CA ALA A 144 6.83 -5.16 -15.46
C ALA A 144 5.83 -5.96 -14.61
N ASN A 145 4.73 -6.37 -15.23
CA ASN A 145 3.88 -7.42 -14.69
C ASN A 145 4.30 -8.77 -15.29
N ILE A 146 4.26 -9.81 -14.49
CA ILE A 146 4.51 -11.19 -14.93
C ILE A 146 3.15 -11.88 -15.07
N ILE A 147 2.90 -12.49 -16.21
CA ILE A 147 1.60 -13.10 -16.52
C ILE A 147 1.78 -14.57 -16.87
N ALA A 148 0.91 -15.41 -16.32
CA ALA A 148 0.80 -16.81 -16.69
C ALA A 148 -0.66 -17.17 -16.94
N ASP A 149 -0.93 -17.87 -18.03
CA ASP A 149 -2.25 -18.34 -18.41
C ASP A 149 -2.33 -19.87 -18.32
N ILE A 150 -3.41 -20.35 -17.71
CA ILE A 150 -3.77 -21.77 -17.67
C ILE A 150 -5.09 -21.92 -18.39
N PRO A 151 -5.14 -22.66 -19.50
CA PRO A 151 -6.38 -22.88 -20.24
C PRO A 151 -7.38 -23.69 -19.39
N GLY A 152 -8.67 -23.39 -19.57
CA GLY A 152 -9.74 -24.18 -18.98
C GLY A 152 -10.01 -25.47 -19.79
N THR A 153 -10.62 -26.43 -19.13
CA THR A 153 -11.06 -27.71 -19.77
C THR A 153 -12.47 -27.63 -20.33
N GLY A 154 -13.25 -26.60 -19.99
CA GLY A 154 -14.59 -26.34 -20.50
C GLY A 154 -14.56 -25.45 -21.74
N HIS A 155 -15.76 -25.22 -22.31
CA HIS A 155 -15.93 -24.26 -23.41
C HIS A 155 -16.24 -22.85 -22.97
N SER A 156 -15.95 -22.53 -21.69
CA SER A 156 -16.17 -21.18 -21.14
C SER A 156 -14.98 -20.28 -21.45
N GLU A 157 -15.26 -19.08 -21.93
CA GLU A 157 -14.27 -18.01 -22.05
C GLU A 157 -14.13 -17.19 -20.75
N GLU A 158 -15.00 -17.47 -19.76
CA GLU A 158 -14.99 -16.78 -18.45
C GLU A 158 -13.73 -17.13 -17.68
N THR A 159 -12.88 -16.15 -17.47
CA THR A 159 -11.55 -16.29 -16.86
C THR A 159 -11.57 -15.80 -15.41
N ILE A 160 -11.01 -16.60 -14.50
CA ILE A 160 -10.68 -16.15 -13.14
C ILE A 160 -9.25 -15.57 -13.16
N LEU A 161 -9.13 -14.34 -12.72
CA LEU A 161 -7.85 -13.62 -12.62
C LEU A 161 -7.34 -13.64 -11.20
N PHE A 162 -6.08 -13.97 -11.02
CA PHE A 162 -5.38 -13.89 -9.75
C PHE A 162 -4.38 -12.75 -9.79
N SER A 163 -4.20 -12.03 -8.67
CA SER A 163 -3.18 -10.99 -8.54
C SER A 163 -2.49 -11.04 -7.19
N ALA A 164 -1.24 -10.66 -7.18
CA ALA A 164 -0.42 -10.32 -6.02
C ALA A 164 0.73 -9.46 -6.49
N HIS A 165 1.15 -8.46 -5.73
CA HIS A 165 2.35 -7.74 -6.11
C HIS A 165 3.62 -8.46 -5.66
N TYR A 166 4.74 -8.17 -6.33
CA TYR A 166 6.04 -8.78 -6.04
C TYR A 166 7.12 -7.77 -5.69
N ASP A 167 6.81 -6.49 -5.77
CA ASP A 167 7.67 -5.42 -5.26
C ASP A 167 7.43 -5.21 -3.75
N SER A 168 8.30 -4.45 -3.12
CA SER A 168 8.21 -4.04 -1.72
C SER A 168 8.73 -2.62 -1.55
N VAL A 169 8.40 -1.99 -0.41
CA VAL A 169 8.94 -0.68 -0.09
C VAL A 169 10.46 -0.75 0.11
N PRO A 170 11.19 0.36 -0.14
CA PRO A 170 12.62 0.44 0.15
C PRO A 170 12.92 0.03 1.61
N PHE A 171 14.05 -0.67 1.80
CA PHE A 171 14.55 -1.19 3.10
C PHE A 171 13.74 -2.35 3.70
N SER A 172 12.60 -2.74 3.15
CA SER A 172 11.89 -3.96 3.52
C SER A 172 12.41 -5.15 2.72
N HIS A 173 12.40 -6.33 3.34
CA HIS A 173 12.56 -7.58 2.59
C HIS A 173 11.25 -7.99 1.90
N GLY A 174 10.12 -7.38 2.28
CA GLY A 174 8.83 -7.63 1.68
C GLY A 174 8.35 -9.08 1.82
N SER A 175 8.69 -9.76 2.92
CA SER A 175 8.33 -11.17 3.06
C SER A 175 6.86 -11.36 3.32
N TYR A 176 6.29 -10.56 4.22
CA TYR A 176 4.87 -10.50 4.51
C TYR A 176 4.15 -9.67 3.44
N ASP A 177 4.75 -8.54 3.05
CA ASP A 177 4.24 -7.56 2.12
C ASP A 177 5.17 -7.41 0.89
N ASN A 178 5.02 -8.18 -0.23
CA ASN A 178 4.00 -9.21 -0.42
C ASN A 178 4.58 -10.48 -1.09
N ALA A 179 5.80 -10.89 -0.72
CA ALA A 179 6.35 -12.16 -1.20
C ALA A 179 5.46 -13.35 -0.77
N SER A 180 4.74 -13.22 0.37
CA SER A 180 3.81 -14.22 0.86
C SER A 180 2.64 -14.44 -0.10
N GLY A 181 2.00 -13.39 -0.59
CA GLY A 181 0.93 -13.46 -1.59
C GLY A 181 1.44 -13.97 -2.93
N SER A 182 2.60 -13.47 -3.37
CA SER A 182 3.26 -13.92 -4.60
C SER A 182 3.61 -15.41 -4.58
N ALA A 183 4.06 -15.94 -3.44
CA ALA A 183 4.36 -17.37 -3.28
C ALA A 183 3.08 -18.23 -3.30
N ILE A 184 2.01 -17.78 -2.65
CA ILE A 184 0.71 -18.46 -2.69
C ILE A 184 0.18 -18.49 -4.13
N LEU A 185 0.30 -17.38 -4.86
CA LEU A 185 -0.11 -17.30 -6.27
C LEU A 185 0.67 -18.31 -7.13
N LEU A 186 1.98 -18.41 -6.90
CA LEU A 186 2.83 -19.35 -7.63
C LEU A 186 2.43 -20.82 -7.36
N GLU A 187 2.10 -21.13 -6.12
CA GLU A 187 1.67 -22.49 -5.75
C GLU A 187 0.27 -22.82 -6.31
N LEU A 188 -0.66 -21.87 -6.32
CA LEU A 188 -1.95 -22.03 -6.99
C LEU A 188 -1.78 -22.23 -8.51
N CYS A 189 -0.91 -21.43 -9.13
CA CYS A 189 -0.58 -21.57 -10.55
C CYS A 189 -0.01 -22.95 -10.86
N ARG A 190 0.94 -23.44 -10.05
CA ARG A 190 1.52 -24.78 -10.18
C ARG A 190 0.46 -25.86 -10.03
N PHE A 191 -0.41 -25.76 -9.03
CA PHE A 191 -1.48 -26.74 -8.78
C PHE A 191 -2.47 -26.80 -9.94
N PHE A 192 -2.99 -25.65 -10.39
CA PHE A 192 -4.00 -25.62 -11.46
C PHE A 192 -3.43 -25.91 -12.84
N LYS A 193 -2.12 -25.79 -13.05
CA LYS A 193 -1.46 -26.28 -14.25
C LYS A 193 -1.64 -27.81 -14.41
N ASP A 194 -1.51 -28.54 -13.32
CA ASP A 194 -1.64 -29.99 -13.31
C ASP A 194 -3.09 -30.45 -13.10
N ASN A 195 -3.96 -29.58 -12.57
CA ASN A 195 -5.36 -29.82 -12.26
C ASN A 195 -6.25 -28.69 -12.83
N PRO A 196 -6.34 -28.54 -14.14
CA PRO A 196 -7.04 -27.41 -14.74
C PRO A 196 -8.56 -27.49 -14.48
N LEU A 197 -9.15 -26.31 -14.22
CA LEU A 197 -10.57 -26.13 -13.98
C LEU A 197 -11.36 -26.03 -15.30
N ARG A 198 -12.69 -26.00 -15.22
CA ARG A 198 -13.52 -25.70 -16.39
C ARG A 198 -13.23 -24.33 -16.98
N ARG A 199 -13.01 -23.32 -16.10
CA ARG A 199 -12.66 -21.94 -16.50
C ARG A 199 -11.17 -21.75 -16.60
N PRO A 200 -10.71 -20.98 -17.59
CA PRO A 200 -9.32 -20.52 -17.64
C PRO A 200 -8.94 -19.75 -16.38
N CYS A 201 -7.68 -19.86 -15.98
CA CYS A 201 -7.09 -19.06 -14.90
C CYS A 201 -5.96 -18.20 -15.47
N ARG A 202 -5.95 -16.94 -15.09
CA ARG A 202 -4.86 -16.00 -15.40
C ARG A 202 -4.24 -15.51 -14.11
N PHE A 203 -2.92 -15.59 -14.01
CA PHE A 203 -2.14 -15.16 -12.87
C PHE A 203 -1.33 -13.93 -13.26
N VAL A 204 -1.38 -12.88 -12.44
CA VAL A 204 -0.67 -11.62 -12.66
C VAL A 204 0.09 -11.25 -11.40
N TRP A 205 1.41 -11.34 -11.45
CA TRP A 205 2.27 -10.75 -10.43
C TRP A 205 2.49 -9.30 -10.82
N CYS A 206 1.94 -8.38 -10.02
CA CYS A 206 1.96 -6.95 -10.29
C CYS A 206 3.28 -6.34 -9.79
N GLY A 207 3.88 -5.49 -10.60
CA GLY A 207 5.02 -4.69 -10.17
C GLY A 207 4.61 -3.26 -9.84
N ALA A 208 5.40 -2.59 -9.00
CA ALA A 208 5.18 -1.20 -8.63
C ALA A 208 3.81 -0.93 -7.98
N GLU A 209 3.35 -1.85 -7.13
CA GLU A 209 2.15 -1.69 -6.30
C GLU A 209 2.39 -0.62 -5.25
N GLU A 210 3.50 -0.74 -4.53
CA GLU A 210 3.91 0.09 -3.40
C GLU A 210 4.09 1.58 -3.76
N ILE A 211 4.20 1.86 -5.01
CA ILE A 211 4.29 3.22 -5.50
C ILE A 211 2.98 3.74 -6.12
N GLY A 212 1.85 3.08 -5.87
CA GLY A 212 0.50 3.53 -6.21
C GLY A 212 -0.23 2.65 -7.21
N LEU A 213 -0.16 1.32 -7.08
CA LEU A 213 -0.86 0.34 -7.90
C LEU A 213 -0.51 0.44 -9.39
N GLU A 214 0.71 0.88 -9.74
CA GLU A 214 1.03 1.23 -11.13
C GLU A 214 0.93 0.03 -12.07
N GLY A 215 1.40 -1.14 -11.63
CA GLY A 215 1.35 -2.35 -12.44
C GLY A 215 -0.07 -2.83 -12.69
N SER A 216 -0.86 -3.00 -11.65
CA SER A 216 -2.25 -3.47 -11.77
C SER A 216 -3.13 -2.47 -12.52
N ARG A 217 -2.95 -1.16 -12.28
CA ARG A 217 -3.68 -0.09 -13.01
C ARG A 217 -3.34 -0.09 -14.49
N HIS A 218 -2.04 -0.19 -14.81
CA HIS A 218 -1.60 -0.28 -16.20
C HIS A 218 -2.20 -1.51 -16.88
N TYR A 219 -2.09 -2.67 -16.22
CA TYR A 219 -2.62 -3.91 -16.76
C TYR A 219 -4.14 -3.84 -16.95
N ALA A 220 -4.90 -3.46 -15.93
CA ALA A 220 -6.36 -3.37 -15.99
C ALA A 220 -6.85 -2.44 -17.11
N ARG A 221 -6.18 -1.30 -17.30
CA ARG A 221 -6.52 -0.33 -18.34
C ARG A 221 -6.04 -0.71 -19.74
N SER A 222 -5.09 -1.62 -19.86
CA SER A 222 -4.61 -2.15 -21.15
C SER A 222 -5.48 -3.26 -21.71
N LEU A 223 -6.41 -3.81 -20.92
CA LEU A 223 -7.31 -4.87 -21.33
C LEU A 223 -8.26 -4.39 -22.43
N SER A 224 -8.42 -5.19 -23.48
CA SER A 224 -9.43 -4.94 -24.50
C SER A 224 -10.83 -5.08 -23.91
N PRO A 225 -11.87 -4.46 -24.51
CA PRO A 225 -13.25 -4.66 -24.08
C PRO A 225 -13.68 -6.13 -24.03
N ASP A 226 -13.15 -6.97 -24.92
CA ASP A 226 -13.42 -8.41 -24.94
C ASP A 226 -12.75 -9.08 -23.73
N SER A 227 -11.49 -8.83 -23.49
CA SER A 227 -10.77 -9.36 -22.31
C SER A 227 -11.43 -8.93 -21.01
N LEU A 228 -11.86 -7.67 -20.92
CA LEU A 228 -12.61 -7.18 -19.76
C LEU A 228 -13.91 -7.97 -19.55
N ARG A 229 -14.64 -8.31 -20.64
CA ARG A 229 -15.85 -9.12 -20.56
C ARG A 229 -15.59 -10.57 -20.16
N GLN A 230 -14.44 -11.11 -20.52
CA GLN A 230 -14.06 -12.48 -20.18
C GLN A 230 -13.65 -12.65 -18.72
N ILE A 231 -13.01 -11.65 -18.09
CA ILE A 231 -12.59 -11.77 -16.70
C ILE A 231 -13.81 -11.59 -15.79
N VAL A 232 -14.19 -12.65 -15.09
CA VAL A 232 -15.40 -12.67 -14.24
C VAL A 232 -15.15 -12.39 -12.78
N LEU A 233 -13.91 -12.56 -12.29
CA LEU A 233 -13.50 -12.28 -10.92
C LEU A 233 -11.99 -12.08 -10.85
N ASN A 234 -11.55 -11.14 -10.04
CA ASN A 234 -10.17 -11.06 -9.56
C ASN A 234 -10.08 -11.57 -8.11
N ILE A 235 -9.15 -12.48 -7.86
CA ILE A 235 -8.76 -12.95 -6.53
C ILE A 235 -7.36 -12.40 -6.24
N ASN A 236 -7.28 -11.41 -5.38
CA ASN A 236 -6.03 -10.79 -4.97
C ASN A 236 -5.57 -11.36 -3.64
N ILE A 237 -4.27 -11.62 -3.50
CA ILE A 237 -3.66 -12.06 -2.24
C ILE A 237 -2.61 -11.05 -1.85
N ASP A 238 -2.81 -10.43 -0.69
CA ASP A 238 -1.95 -9.39 -0.20
C ASP A 238 -1.86 -9.47 1.32
N LEU A 239 -0.64 -9.52 1.87
CA LEU A 239 -0.37 -9.70 3.29
C LEU A 239 -0.80 -11.07 3.82
N ALA A 240 0.05 -12.06 3.76
CA ALA A 240 -0.26 -13.41 4.24
C ALA A 240 0.83 -13.98 5.16
N GLY A 241 0.50 -15.04 5.87
CA GLY A 241 1.50 -15.93 6.48
C GLY A 241 1.93 -15.61 7.90
N GLN A 242 1.53 -14.51 8.54
CA GLN A 242 1.88 -14.30 9.95
C GLN A 242 1.04 -15.17 10.88
N LEU A 243 1.69 -15.83 11.85
CA LEU A 243 1.01 -16.74 12.77
C LEU A 243 -0.01 -16.01 13.67
N ILE A 244 0.40 -14.86 14.21
CA ILE A 244 -0.48 -13.99 14.99
C ILE A 244 -1.22 -13.07 14.03
N GLY A 245 -2.51 -13.30 13.85
CA GLY A 245 -3.33 -12.50 12.94
C GLY A 245 -4.68 -13.16 12.65
N VAL A 246 -5.53 -12.42 11.94
CA VAL A 246 -6.89 -12.84 11.55
C VAL A 246 -6.99 -12.81 10.03
N ASN A 247 -7.60 -13.85 9.43
CA ASN A 247 -7.86 -13.85 8.01
C ASN A 247 -9.05 -12.96 7.68
N HIS A 248 -8.91 -12.19 6.62
CA HIS A 248 -9.91 -11.28 6.10
C HIS A 248 -10.13 -11.50 4.61
N ALA A 249 -11.36 -11.24 4.17
CA ALA A 249 -11.72 -11.05 2.79
C ALA A 249 -12.43 -9.71 2.62
N VAL A 250 -11.91 -8.85 1.76
CA VAL A 250 -12.55 -7.58 1.39
C VAL A 250 -13.08 -7.73 -0.02
N VAL A 251 -14.40 -7.64 -0.16
CA VAL A 251 -15.12 -7.96 -1.37
C VAL A 251 -15.55 -6.68 -2.08
N SER A 252 -14.94 -6.43 -3.24
CA SER A 252 -15.32 -5.36 -4.17
C SER A 252 -16.24 -5.94 -5.25
N ALA A 253 -17.36 -6.51 -4.82
CA ALA A 253 -18.37 -7.17 -5.64
C ALA A 253 -19.72 -7.21 -4.90
N GLU A 254 -20.71 -7.86 -5.50
CA GLU A 254 -22.00 -8.11 -4.88
C GLU A 254 -21.90 -8.96 -3.61
N GLU A 255 -22.84 -8.80 -2.70
CA GLU A 255 -22.86 -9.42 -1.37
C GLU A 255 -22.91 -10.97 -1.43
N SER A 256 -23.41 -11.52 -2.53
CA SER A 256 -23.40 -12.97 -2.77
C SER A 256 -22.02 -13.59 -2.65
N LEU A 257 -20.97 -12.90 -3.07
CA LEU A 257 -19.58 -13.36 -2.90
C LEU A 257 -19.14 -13.38 -1.43
N CYS A 258 -19.65 -12.45 -0.61
CA CYS A 258 -19.39 -12.49 0.84
C CYS A 258 -19.97 -13.76 1.47
N HIS A 259 -21.20 -14.15 1.11
CA HIS A 259 -21.84 -15.35 1.62
C HIS A 259 -21.13 -16.63 1.15
N ILE A 260 -20.69 -16.68 -0.12
CA ILE A 260 -19.90 -17.81 -0.63
C ILE A 260 -18.60 -17.96 0.19
N LEU A 261 -17.88 -16.87 0.42
CA LEU A 261 -16.63 -16.89 1.22
C LEU A 261 -16.85 -17.34 2.65
N GLN A 262 -17.90 -16.85 3.32
CA GLN A 262 -18.26 -17.24 4.67
C GLN A 262 -18.58 -18.73 4.75
N PHE A 263 -19.37 -19.23 3.78
CA PHE A 263 -19.72 -20.66 3.70
C PHE A 263 -18.47 -21.53 3.49
N LEU A 264 -17.61 -21.20 2.52
CA LEU A 264 -16.41 -21.98 2.22
C LEU A 264 -15.41 -21.97 3.39
N ALA A 265 -15.22 -20.83 4.02
CA ALA A 265 -14.34 -20.71 5.18
C ALA A 265 -14.85 -21.55 6.36
N ALA A 266 -16.15 -21.50 6.64
CA ALA A 266 -16.77 -22.32 7.68
C ALA A 266 -16.67 -23.81 7.37
N HIS A 267 -16.90 -24.21 6.10
CA HIS A 267 -16.77 -25.60 5.66
C HIS A 267 -15.34 -26.13 5.84
N SER A 268 -14.34 -25.30 5.56
CA SER A 268 -12.90 -25.67 5.66
C SER A 268 -12.33 -25.43 7.08
N GLY A 269 -13.14 -25.02 8.04
CA GLY A 269 -12.67 -24.73 9.41
C GLY A 269 -11.68 -23.56 9.48
N ILE A 270 -11.83 -22.57 8.60
CA ILE A 270 -10.99 -21.36 8.55
C ILE A 270 -11.74 -20.20 9.17
N GLY A 271 -11.20 -19.60 10.23
CA GLY A 271 -11.72 -18.33 10.75
C GLY A 271 -11.49 -17.22 9.72
N LEU A 272 -12.58 -16.56 9.29
CA LEU A 272 -12.54 -15.52 8.27
C LEU A 272 -13.49 -14.38 8.64
N THR A 273 -12.99 -13.15 8.59
CA THR A 273 -13.81 -11.94 8.63
C THR A 273 -14.05 -11.46 7.21
N VAL A 274 -15.29 -11.40 6.78
CA VAL A 274 -15.66 -10.94 5.43
C VAL A 274 -16.37 -9.60 5.52
N ARG A 275 -15.96 -8.65 4.69
CA ARG A 275 -16.66 -7.37 4.53
C ARG A 275 -16.73 -6.95 3.06
N GLN A 276 -17.81 -6.28 2.69
CA GLN A 276 -17.91 -5.61 1.41
C GLN A 276 -17.22 -4.23 1.49
N GLY A 277 -16.53 -3.83 0.44
CA GLY A 277 -15.83 -2.55 0.37
C GLY A 277 -14.57 -2.64 -0.50
N ILE A 278 -13.64 -1.73 -0.28
CA ILE A 278 -12.34 -1.69 -0.95
C ILE A 278 -11.21 -1.99 0.03
N PHE A 279 -10.13 -2.54 -0.50
CA PHE A 279 -8.83 -2.66 0.15
C PHE A 279 -7.80 -1.98 -0.76
N PRO A 280 -6.97 -1.06 -0.25
CA PRO A 280 -5.99 -0.31 -1.06
C PRO A 280 -4.85 -1.23 -1.57
N SER A 281 -5.14 -2.06 -2.54
CA SER A 281 -4.24 -3.02 -3.16
C SER A 281 -4.70 -3.29 -4.61
N ASP A 282 -4.02 -4.17 -5.33
CA ASP A 282 -4.24 -4.47 -6.76
C ASP A 282 -5.69 -4.77 -7.14
N ALA A 283 -6.46 -5.42 -6.26
CA ALA A 283 -7.88 -5.68 -6.47
C ALA A 283 -8.70 -4.41 -6.78
N SER A 284 -8.32 -3.27 -6.18
CA SER A 284 -9.00 -1.99 -6.42
C SER A 284 -8.85 -1.54 -7.87
N SER A 285 -7.70 -1.81 -8.51
CA SER A 285 -7.47 -1.49 -9.93
C SER A 285 -8.38 -2.27 -10.86
N PHE A 286 -8.66 -3.53 -10.54
CA PHE A 286 -9.57 -4.37 -11.30
C PHE A 286 -11.04 -3.98 -11.08
N ALA A 287 -11.40 -3.68 -9.83
CA ALA A 287 -12.74 -3.21 -9.50
C ALA A 287 -13.06 -1.84 -10.16
N ASP A 288 -12.07 -0.95 -10.32
CA ASP A 288 -12.19 0.34 -11.00
C ASP A 288 -12.66 0.17 -12.47
N VAL A 289 -12.16 -0.84 -13.16
CA VAL A 289 -12.57 -1.16 -14.54
C VAL A 289 -13.79 -2.09 -14.63
N GLY A 290 -14.46 -2.36 -13.51
CA GLY A 290 -15.71 -3.12 -13.46
C GLY A 290 -15.53 -4.64 -13.36
N ILE A 291 -14.37 -5.13 -12.99
CA ILE A 291 -14.14 -6.55 -12.69
C ILE A 291 -14.43 -6.77 -11.20
N PRO A 292 -15.40 -7.64 -10.82
CA PRO A 292 -15.58 -8.04 -9.42
C PRO A 292 -14.27 -8.51 -8.80
N ALA A 293 -13.98 -8.12 -7.57
CA ALA A 293 -12.71 -8.44 -6.96
C ALA A 293 -12.85 -8.81 -5.48
N VAL A 294 -11.92 -9.60 -4.99
CA VAL A 294 -11.74 -9.88 -3.57
C VAL A 294 -10.26 -9.85 -3.22
N THR A 295 -9.92 -9.16 -2.14
CA THR A 295 -8.60 -9.27 -1.52
C THR A 295 -8.68 -10.19 -0.32
N LEU A 296 -7.89 -11.27 -0.35
CA LEU A 296 -7.63 -12.15 0.78
C LEU A 296 -6.36 -11.69 1.47
N TYR A 297 -6.47 -11.36 2.75
CA TYR A 297 -5.31 -10.95 3.55
C TYR A 297 -5.38 -11.48 4.96
N ARG A 298 -4.25 -11.50 5.64
CA ARG A 298 -4.16 -11.83 7.05
C ARG A 298 -3.49 -10.68 7.79
N THR A 299 -4.12 -10.19 8.87
CA THR A 299 -3.50 -9.15 9.69
C THR A 299 -2.17 -9.58 10.25
N GLY A 300 -1.26 -8.65 10.39
CA GLY A 300 0.07 -8.89 10.92
C GLY A 300 0.74 -7.58 11.33
N ALA A 301 2.01 -7.65 11.64
CA ALA A 301 2.83 -6.51 12.02
C ALA A 301 4.16 -6.49 11.25
N GLY A 302 4.79 -5.35 11.18
CA GLY A 302 6.13 -5.19 10.60
C GLY A 302 6.16 -4.99 9.09
N GLY A 303 5.03 -4.98 8.40
CA GLY A 303 4.95 -4.55 7.00
C GLY A 303 5.55 -3.14 6.84
N HIS A 304 6.10 -2.82 5.66
CA HIS A 304 6.77 -1.55 5.38
C HIS A 304 7.96 -1.24 6.29
N SER A 305 8.61 -2.26 6.85
CA SER A 305 9.79 -2.09 7.72
C SER A 305 10.82 -3.21 7.54
N ARG A 306 12.01 -3.05 8.12
CA ARG A 306 13.04 -4.13 8.16
C ARG A 306 12.62 -5.34 8.98
N LYS A 307 11.57 -5.21 9.78
CA LYS A 307 11.00 -6.34 10.53
C LYS A 307 10.27 -7.32 9.60
N ASP A 308 9.89 -6.87 8.39
CA ASP A 308 9.22 -7.71 7.41
C ASP A 308 10.19 -8.72 6.78
N THR A 309 10.47 -9.77 7.50
CA THR A 309 11.36 -10.85 7.10
C THR A 309 10.63 -12.20 7.11
N ALA A 310 11.21 -13.20 6.43
CA ALA A 310 10.66 -14.53 6.39
C ALA A 310 10.48 -15.19 7.79
N CYS A 311 11.19 -14.70 8.80
CA CYS A 311 11.03 -15.16 10.18
C CYS A 311 9.65 -14.84 10.78
N LEU A 312 8.93 -13.87 10.23
CA LEU A 312 7.56 -13.55 10.64
C LEU A 312 6.52 -14.50 10.03
N LEU A 313 6.89 -15.24 8.99
CA LEU A 313 5.98 -16.11 8.27
C LEU A 313 5.97 -17.51 8.88
N HIS A 314 4.80 -18.12 8.90
CA HIS A 314 4.60 -19.48 9.39
C HIS A 314 3.83 -20.33 8.36
N PRO A 315 4.27 -21.55 8.04
CA PRO A 315 3.64 -22.39 7.01
C PRO A 315 2.14 -22.61 7.23
N LEU A 316 1.70 -22.85 8.48
CA LEU A 316 0.27 -23.02 8.80
C LEU A 316 -0.56 -21.78 8.48
N ALA A 317 -0.01 -20.59 8.64
CA ALA A 317 -0.74 -19.35 8.34
C ALA A 317 -0.79 -19.10 6.83
N LEU A 318 0.30 -19.36 6.09
CA LEU A 318 0.32 -19.35 4.63
C LEU A 318 -0.69 -20.36 4.06
N GLN A 319 -0.70 -21.59 4.61
CA GLN A 319 -1.63 -22.64 4.19
C GLN A 319 -3.09 -22.21 4.32
N LYS A 320 -3.46 -21.48 5.39
CA LYS A 320 -4.87 -21.02 5.57
C LYS A 320 -5.31 -20.05 4.47
N THR A 321 -4.45 -19.14 4.05
CA THR A 321 -4.75 -18.22 2.94
C THR A 321 -4.78 -18.97 1.61
N TYR A 322 -3.85 -19.90 1.40
CA TYR A 322 -3.84 -20.78 0.23
C TYR A 322 -5.12 -21.61 0.15
N ASP A 323 -5.50 -22.33 1.22
CA ASP A 323 -6.68 -23.18 1.28
C ASP A 323 -7.96 -22.40 0.93
N LEU A 324 -8.09 -21.19 1.50
CA LEU A 324 -9.23 -20.32 1.21
C LEU A 324 -9.29 -19.90 -0.26
N ALA A 325 -8.17 -19.48 -0.83
CA ALA A 325 -8.09 -19.11 -2.24
C ALA A 325 -8.35 -20.32 -3.15
N TRP A 326 -7.83 -21.48 -2.81
CA TRP A 326 -8.00 -22.71 -3.53
C TRP A 326 -9.46 -23.19 -3.51
N GLU A 327 -10.12 -23.20 -2.33
CA GLU A 327 -11.55 -23.57 -2.19
C GLU A 327 -12.45 -22.64 -3.00
N LEU A 328 -12.23 -21.32 -2.87
CA LEU A 328 -12.97 -20.33 -3.63
C LEU A 328 -12.82 -20.58 -5.13
N THR A 329 -11.58 -20.80 -5.57
CA THR A 329 -11.26 -20.99 -6.98
C THR A 329 -11.90 -22.27 -7.54
N ARG A 330 -11.82 -23.38 -6.83
CA ARG A 330 -12.46 -24.64 -7.23
C ARG A 330 -13.98 -24.49 -7.30
N TYR A 331 -14.58 -23.93 -6.28
CA TYR A 331 -16.03 -23.73 -6.23
C TYR A 331 -16.53 -22.91 -7.41
N LEU A 332 -15.87 -21.80 -7.72
CA LEU A 332 -16.24 -20.91 -8.82
C LEU A 332 -15.78 -21.42 -10.19
N GLY A 333 -14.57 -21.96 -10.27
CA GLY A 333 -13.92 -22.37 -11.50
C GLY A 333 -14.56 -23.59 -12.17
N ASP A 334 -15.12 -24.50 -11.38
CA ASP A 334 -15.81 -25.70 -11.86
C ASP A 334 -17.33 -25.54 -11.94
N SER A 335 -17.90 -24.43 -11.48
CA SER A 335 -19.35 -24.19 -11.53
C SER A 335 -19.88 -24.17 -12.98
N MET A 336 -21.05 -24.75 -13.19
CA MET A 336 -21.72 -24.76 -14.52
C MET A 336 -22.08 -23.34 -14.96
N VAL A 337 -22.60 -22.54 -14.03
CA VAL A 337 -22.92 -21.11 -14.21
C VAL A 337 -22.10 -20.36 -13.19
N PHE A 338 -21.46 -19.27 -13.60
CA PHE A 338 -20.69 -18.45 -12.67
C PHE A 338 -21.65 -17.75 -11.68
N PRO A 339 -21.52 -18.00 -10.37
CA PRO A 339 -22.54 -17.60 -9.40
C PRO A 339 -22.38 -16.15 -8.88
N VAL A 340 -21.36 -15.42 -9.36
CA VAL A 340 -21.10 -14.04 -8.91
C VAL A 340 -21.48 -13.08 -10.02
N SER A 341 -22.30 -12.09 -9.69
CA SER A 341 -22.65 -11.01 -10.61
C SER A 341 -21.43 -10.14 -10.93
N ARG A 342 -21.37 -9.65 -12.15
CA ARG A 342 -20.30 -8.72 -12.58
C ARG A 342 -20.55 -7.26 -12.14
N ALA A 343 -21.63 -7.01 -11.41
CA ALA A 343 -21.94 -5.67 -10.93
C ALA A 343 -20.99 -5.28 -9.78
N ILE A 344 -20.51 -4.05 -9.82
CA ILE A 344 -19.87 -3.39 -8.68
C ILE A 344 -20.95 -2.52 -8.02
N PRO A 345 -21.39 -2.85 -6.80
CA PRO A 345 -22.47 -2.12 -6.15
C PRO A 345 -22.04 -0.69 -5.76
N GLU A 346 -23.02 0.22 -5.62
CA GLU A 346 -22.74 1.64 -5.43
C GLU A 346 -21.97 1.94 -4.14
N ASN A 347 -22.25 1.22 -3.07
CA ASN A 347 -21.51 1.30 -1.79
C ASN A 347 -20.03 0.88 -1.89
N VAL A 348 -19.62 0.24 -2.99
CA VAL A 348 -18.23 -0.05 -3.33
C VAL A 348 -17.70 0.93 -4.38
N ARG A 349 -18.52 1.28 -5.37
CA ARG A 349 -18.12 2.17 -6.46
C ARG A 349 -17.78 3.57 -5.96
N GLN A 350 -18.60 4.13 -5.07
CA GLN A 350 -18.30 5.46 -4.53
C GLN A 350 -16.95 5.51 -3.78
N PRO A 351 -16.63 4.61 -2.84
CA PRO A 351 -15.29 4.54 -2.24
C PRO A 351 -14.16 4.32 -3.25
N LEU A 352 -14.36 3.54 -4.32
CA LEU A 352 -13.37 3.37 -5.40
C LEU A 352 -13.11 4.68 -6.12
N ASN A 353 -14.17 5.39 -6.52
CA ASN A 353 -14.05 6.69 -7.18
C ASN A 353 -13.30 7.68 -6.28
N ASP A 354 -13.64 7.73 -5.00
CA ASP A 354 -12.97 8.62 -4.03
C ASP A 354 -11.48 8.23 -3.86
N TYR A 355 -11.17 6.94 -3.80
CA TYR A 355 -9.81 6.45 -3.69
C TYR A 355 -8.98 6.85 -4.92
N PHE A 356 -9.49 6.58 -6.13
CA PHE A 356 -8.78 6.90 -7.36
C PHE A 356 -8.80 8.39 -7.71
N ALA A 357 -9.80 9.15 -7.31
CA ALA A 357 -9.79 10.61 -7.42
C ALA A 357 -8.69 11.23 -6.54
N ARG A 358 -8.54 10.78 -5.30
CA ARG A 358 -7.45 11.21 -4.40
C ARG A 358 -6.07 10.84 -4.92
N THR A 359 -5.95 9.69 -5.61
CA THR A 359 -4.69 9.22 -6.18
C THR A 359 -4.45 9.73 -7.60
N ALA A 360 -5.48 10.23 -8.31
CA ALA A 360 -5.36 10.78 -9.66
C ALA A 360 -4.98 12.27 -9.68
N GLY A 361 -5.02 12.93 -8.54
CA GLY A 361 -4.81 14.37 -8.41
C GLY A 361 -5.93 15.15 -9.08
N SER A 362 -6.70 15.85 -8.32
CA SER A 362 -7.58 16.91 -8.79
C SER A 362 -6.77 18.07 -9.32
#